data_0012c5663a7e0182a96c7c52d14af3a6
#
_entry.id   0012c5663a7e0182a96c7c52d14af3a6
#
_cell.length_a   1.000
_cell.length_b   1.000
_cell.length_c   1.000
_cell.angle_alpha   90.00
_cell.angle_beta   90.00
_cell.angle_gamma   90.00
#
_symmetry.space_group_name_H-M   'P 1'
#
loop_
_entity.id
_entity.type
_entity.pdbx_description
1 polymer ?
#
loop_
_entity_poly.entity_id
_entity_poly.type
_entity_poly.pdbx_seq_one_letter_code
_entity_poly.pdbx_strand_id
1 'polypeptide(L)'
;MLQQIRKSLLLLSILLIALSWWGIIAARSGLVIRSLERDRIPLIYVAPQQAKAVPGVLVAHGYAGSKQLMLGYAHVLARAGYGVMLWDFNGHGANPNPLQKFDLQQNLNVALSALLEQPEIDRTRLALLGHSMGSGIVMSASIEQPQRFAATIAVSPTGAKVSPQAPQNLQLQAGSWEGNFISNAQRLLAAAGGNNTNFAAGTARELVVVPNVEHITILFSDRSHQAALNWLNNTFNQSNSSNYRDRRMAWYGLHLISWLLLIGAIAPSFASWDKSYLQKVHFARRWVGLAIAPIIGTIGLTFLNRSIELESLAGVQVGGAIGLWFLFAGSTWLAILGRFPRLSLRSLGLGLGLFVLLWIAFGAMAQVVWLQWWLIPTRLKLWLPLAAACLPWFLASGIAQQETSRGERFIWWFAQSAILIGGFLLTLNFLPQLGFMFLLLPVFPPLVAVLSLVVAIVDSAWVSALASALLFGWILAAGFPLS
;
A
#
# COMPACT_ATOMS: atom_id res chain seq x y z
N MET A 1 28.93 14.68 -27.00
CA MET A 1 28.83 14.71 -25.53
C MET A 1 27.43 14.28 -25.03
N LEU A 2 26.32 14.98 -25.35
CA LEU A 2 24.97 14.63 -24.87
C LEU A 2 24.51 13.22 -25.22
N GLN A 3 24.78 12.72 -26.44
CA GLN A 3 24.42 11.37 -26.85
C GLN A 3 25.20 10.29 -26.07
N GLN A 4 26.44 10.57 -25.73
CA GLN A 4 27.30 9.67 -24.95
C GLN A 4 26.83 9.60 -23.49
N ILE A 5 26.48 10.74 -22.89
CA ILE A 5 25.89 10.81 -21.54
C ILE A 5 24.59 10.01 -21.49
N ARG A 6 23.71 10.12 -22.49
CA ARG A 6 22.46 9.35 -22.57
C ARG A 6 22.72 7.84 -22.63
N LYS A 7 23.67 7.39 -23.45
CA LYS A 7 24.05 5.96 -23.52
C LYS A 7 24.56 5.46 -22.18
N SER A 8 25.40 6.25 -21.49
CA SER A 8 25.91 5.89 -20.17
C SER A 8 24.79 5.82 -19.12
N LEU A 9 23.82 6.77 -19.14
CA LEU A 9 22.67 6.74 -18.24
C LEU A 9 21.77 5.53 -18.50
N LEU A 10 21.55 5.16 -19.76
CA LEU A 10 20.80 3.95 -20.12
C LEU A 10 21.45 2.68 -19.55
N LEU A 11 22.74 2.51 -19.79
CA LEU A 11 23.48 1.36 -19.28
C LEU A 11 23.47 1.32 -17.75
N LEU A 12 23.73 2.45 -17.11
CA LEU A 12 23.71 2.56 -15.65
C LEU A 12 22.33 2.20 -15.08
N SER A 13 21.25 2.72 -15.67
CA SER A 13 19.88 2.42 -15.21
C SER A 13 19.57 0.94 -15.30
N ILE A 14 19.92 0.28 -16.41
CA ILE A 14 19.71 -1.16 -16.62
C ILE A 14 20.50 -1.97 -15.59
N LEU A 15 21.75 -1.60 -15.34
CA LEU A 15 22.61 -2.27 -14.34
C LEU A 15 22.04 -2.11 -12.93
N LEU A 16 21.57 -0.93 -12.57
CA LEU A 16 20.96 -0.67 -11.25
C LEU A 16 19.61 -1.39 -11.08
N ILE A 17 18.79 -1.50 -12.15
CA ILE A 17 17.57 -2.32 -12.14
C ILE A 17 17.93 -3.79 -11.89
N ALA A 18 18.91 -4.33 -12.63
CA ALA A 18 19.35 -5.71 -12.47
C ALA A 18 19.92 -5.96 -11.06
N LEU A 19 20.73 -5.04 -10.53
CA LEU A 19 21.26 -5.09 -9.16
C LEU A 19 20.14 -5.09 -8.12
N SER A 20 19.11 -4.26 -8.31
CA SER A 20 17.96 -4.22 -7.40
C SER A 20 17.21 -5.55 -7.36
N TRP A 21 16.97 -6.17 -8.52
CA TRP A 21 16.35 -7.50 -8.60
C TRP A 21 17.22 -8.58 -7.99
N TRP A 22 18.53 -8.52 -8.21
CA TRP A 22 19.48 -9.43 -7.56
C TRP A 22 19.36 -9.34 -6.03
N GLY A 23 19.29 -8.13 -5.46
CA GLY A 23 19.11 -7.90 -4.03
C GLY A 23 17.81 -8.52 -3.48
N ILE A 24 16.71 -8.44 -4.23
CA ILE A 24 15.43 -9.08 -3.87
C ILE A 24 15.54 -10.62 -3.92
N ILE A 25 16.17 -11.17 -4.95
CA ILE A 25 16.38 -12.62 -5.09
C ILE A 25 17.28 -13.14 -3.96
N ALA A 26 18.38 -12.44 -3.68
CA ALA A 26 19.31 -12.79 -2.61
C ALA A 26 18.65 -12.77 -1.22
N ALA A 27 17.68 -11.87 -0.98
CA ALA A 27 16.91 -11.85 0.26
C ALA A 27 16.09 -13.12 0.50
N ARG A 28 15.79 -13.90 -0.53
CA ARG A 28 15.06 -15.18 -0.46
C ARG A 28 15.97 -16.39 -0.25
N SER A 29 17.27 -16.26 -0.45
CA SER A 29 18.23 -17.36 -0.30
C SER A 29 18.16 -17.96 1.12
N GLY A 30 18.20 -19.29 1.22
CA GLY A 30 18.11 -20.01 2.51
C GLY A 30 16.72 -20.05 3.15
N LEU A 31 15.67 -19.52 2.46
CA LEU A 31 14.29 -19.60 2.88
C LEU A 31 13.48 -20.47 1.93
N VAL A 32 12.53 -21.21 2.49
CA VAL A 32 11.42 -21.83 1.76
C VAL A 32 10.29 -20.81 1.75
N ILE A 33 9.78 -20.48 0.57
CA ILE A 33 8.62 -19.59 0.40
C ILE A 33 7.60 -20.34 -0.44
N ARG A 34 6.46 -20.69 0.16
CA ARG A 34 5.35 -21.40 -0.48
C ARG A 34 4.15 -20.47 -0.62
N SER A 35 3.64 -20.29 -1.84
CA SER A 35 2.32 -19.70 -2.06
C SER A 35 1.29 -20.80 -1.94
N LEU A 36 0.30 -20.62 -1.08
CA LEU A 36 -0.74 -21.58 -0.77
C LEU A 36 -2.10 -20.92 -0.94
N GLU A 37 -3.13 -21.74 -1.11
CA GLU A 37 -4.52 -21.31 -1.05
C GLU A 37 -5.31 -22.33 -0.24
N ARG A 38 -6.17 -21.85 0.66
CA ARG A 38 -7.09 -22.68 1.42
C ARG A 38 -8.42 -21.95 1.58
N ASP A 39 -9.51 -22.60 1.26
CA ASP A 39 -10.86 -22.02 1.30
C ASP A 39 -10.95 -20.68 0.52
N ARG A 40 -10.27 -20.61 -0.62
CA ARG A 40 -10.10 -19.40 -1.46
C ARG A 40 -9.35 -18.24 -0.76
N ILE A 41 -8.71 -18.51 0.39
CA ILE A 41 -7.87 -17.54 1.06
C ILE A 41 -6.42 -17.72 0.60
N PRO A 42 -5.82 -16.72 -0.04
CA PRO A 42 -4.43 -16.79 -0.46
C PRO A 42 -3.48 -16.62 0.74
N LEU A 43 -2.51 -17.51 0.85
CA LEU A 43 -1.53 -17.53 1.92
C LEU A 43 -0.09 -17.53 1.37
N ILE A 44 0.84 -17.10 2.20
CA ILE A 44 2.28 -17.27 1.98
C ILE A 44 2.88 -17.88 3.26
N TYR A 45 3.55 -19.01 3.10
CA TYR A 45 4.36 -19.62 4.15
C TYR A 45 5.83 -19.32 3.90
N VAL A 46 6.56 -18.90 4.96
CA VAL A 46 8.00 -18.59 4.92
C VAL A 46 8.68 -19.29 6.09
N ALA A 47 9.71 -20.10 5.82
CA ALA A 47 10.48 -20.78 6.85
C ALA A 47 11.94 -20.94 6.46
N PRO A 48 12.88 -21.26 7.38
CA PRO A 48 14.22 -21.66 7.03
C PRO A 48 14.20 -22.91 6.15
N GLN A 49 15.11 -23.02 5.20
CA GLN A 49 15.17 -24.18 4.28
C GLN A 49 15.37 -25.53 4.99
N GLN A 50 16.03 -25.52 6.15
CA GLN A 50 16.31 -26.73 6.94
C GLN A 50 15.52 -26.78 8.26
N ALA A 51 14.37 -26.09 8.31
CA ALA A 51 13.55 -26.03 9.50
C ALA A 51 13.04 -27.42 9.92
N LYS A 52 13.10 -27.71 11.23
CA LYS A 52 12.52 -28.90 11.85
C LYS A 52 11.97 -28.54 13.21
N ALA A 53 10.70 -28.80 13.44
CA ALA A 53 9.99 -28.52 14.69
C ALA A 53 10.22 -27.06 15.19
N VAL A 54 10.06 -26.07 14.29
CA VAL A 54 10.23 -24.66 14.60
C VAL A 54 8.93 -24.03 15.12
N PRO A 55 8.97 -22.98 15.96
CA PRO A 55 7.76 -22.28 16.38
C PRO A 55 7.05 -21.64 15.18
N GLY A 56 5.72 -21.66 15.22
CA GLY A 56 4.86 -21.09 14.20
C GLY A 56 4.37 -19.70 14.56
N VAL A 57 4.41 -18.77 13.60
CA VAL A 57 3.90 -17.40 13.77
C VAL A 57 2.89 -17.08 12.69
N LEU A 58 1.68 -16.68 13.08
CA LEU A 58 0.67 -16.12 12.17
C LEU A 58 0.82 -14.61 12.11
N VAL A 59 0.86 -14.04 10.91
CA VAL A 59 1.12 -12.61 10.70
C VAL A 59 -0.01 -11.96 9.89
N ALA A 60 -0.79 -11.09 10.55
CA ALA A 60 -1.99 -10.44 10.04
C ALA A 60 -1.72 -9.01 9.57
N HIS A 61 -2.15 -8.67 8.35
CA HIS A 61 -2.05 -7.30 7.82
C HIS A 61 -3.19 -6.39 8.30
N GLY A 62 -3.02 -5.07 8.10
CA GLY A 62 -4.03 -4.05 8.38
C GLY A 62 -5.04 -3.83 7.24
N TYR A 63 -6.01 -2.93 7.47
CA TYR A 63 -6.98 -2.51 6.46
C TYR A 63 -6.27 -1.93 5.23
N ALA A 64 -6.83 -2.18 4.04
CA ALA A 64 -6.24 -1.84 2.74
C ALA A 64 -4.81 -2.42 2.50
N GLY A 65 -4.37 -3.35 3.35
CA GLY A 65 -3.12 -4.07 3.21
C GLY A 65 -3.26 -5.39 2.45
N SER A 66 -2.19 -6.15 2.46
CA SER A 66 -2.12 -7.53 1.94
C SER A 66 -1.03 -8.30 2.68
N LYS A 67 -1.00 -9.62 2.49
CA LYS A 67 0.07 -10.46 3.02
C LYS A 67 1.48 -9.99 2.62
N GLN A 68 1.63 -9.36 1.44
CA GLN A 68 2.92 -8.81 1.00
C GLN A 68 3.43 -7.68 1.90
N LEU A 69 2.53 -6.86 2.43
CA LEU A 69 2.89 -5.74 3.31
C LEU A 69 3.62 -6.20 4.57
N MET A 70 3.33 -7.43 5.03
CA MET A 70 3.90 -8.02 6.24
C MET A 70 5.15 -8.89 5.98
N LEU A 71 5.63 -8.97 4.74
CA LEU A 71 6.77 -9.82 4.39
C LEU A 71 8.08 -9.41 5.11
N GLY A 72 8.22 -8.15 5.58
CA GLY A 72 9.35 -7.72 6.39
C GLY A 72 9.50 -8.54 7.65
N TYR A 73 8.43 -8.66 8.43
CA TYR A 73 8.40 -9.52 9.61
C TYR A 73 8.65 -10.99 9.26
N ALA A 74 8.00 -11.49 8.20
CA ALA A 74 8.15 -12.90 7.81
C ALA A 74 9.59 -13.27 7.48
N HIS A 75 10.31 -12.42 6.73
CA HIS A 75 11.71 -12.66 6.39
C HIS A 75 12.62 -12.60 7.64
N VAL A 76 12.43 -11.61 8.51
CA VAL A 76 13.23 -11.47 9.74
C VAL A 76 13.01 -12.66 10.67
N LEU A 77 11.76 -13.04 10.90
CA LEU A 77 11.40 -14.16 11.78
C LEU A 77 11.86 -15.52 11.20
N ALA A 78 11.64 -15.74 9.90
CA ALA A 78 12.08 -16.98 9.27
C ALA A 78 13.60 -17.15 9.30
N ARG A 79 14.37 -16.06 9.11
CA ARG A 79 15.83 -16.07 9.26
C ARG A 79 16.31 -16.39 10.68
N ALA A 80 15.46 -16.14 11.66
CA ALA A 80 15.72 -16.46 13.07
C ALA A 80 15.16 -17.83 13.50
N GLY A 81 14.68 -18.65 12.56
CA GLY A 81 14.26 -20.01 12.86
C GLY A 81 12.78 -20.21 13.13
N TYR A 82 11.92 -19.27 12.70
CA TYR A 82 10.46 -19.39 12.82
C TYR A 82 9.83 -19.82 11.50
N GLY A 83 8.73 -20.58 11.57
CA GLY A 83 7.83 -20.77 10.44
C GLY A 83 6.72 -19.72 10.47
N VAL A 84 6.54 -18.97 9.39
CA VAL A 84 5.65 -17.82 9.37
C VAL A 84 4.57 -17.99 8.30
N MET A 85 3.29 -17.82 8.68
CA MET A 85 2.16 -17.84 7.78
C MET A 85 1.51 -16.46 7.72
N LEU A 86 1.37 -15.94 6.49
CA LEU A 86 0.66 -14.70 6.18
C LEU A 86 -0.53 -15.03 5.28
N TRP A 87 -1.59 -14.23 5.34
CA TRP A 87 -2.78 -14.40 4.49
C TRP A 87 -3.38 -13.06 4.08
N ASP A 88 -4.23 -13.09 3.06
CA ASP A 88 -5.09 -11.96 2.73
C ASP A 88 -6.46 -12.12 3.39
N PHE A 89 -6.88 -11.16 4.19
CA PHE A 89 -8.24 -11.11 4.71
C PHE A 89 -9.27 -10.97 3.58
N ASN A 90 -10.50 -11.39 3.83
CA ASN A 90 -11.62 -11.17 2.92
C ASN A 90 -11.64 -9.71 2.43
N GLY A 91 -11.87 -9.51 1.17
CA GLY A 91 -11.84 -8.22 0.49
C GLY A 91 -10.45 -7.65 0.20
N HIS A 92 -9.37 -8.20 0.77
CA HIS A 92 -8.04 -7.64 0.67
C HIS A 92 -7.10 -8.43 -0.25
N GLY A 93 -6.09 -7.75 -0.78
CA GLY A 93 -5.03 -8.37 -1.57
C GLY A 93 -5.56 -9.21 -2.73
N ALA A 94 -5.19 -10.48 -2.76
CA ALA A 94 -5.65 -11.46 -3.75
C ALA A 94 -6.86 -12.30 -3.28
N ASN A 95 -7.48 -11.98 -2.14
CA ASN A 95 -8.67 -12.69 -1.67
C ASN A 95 -9.90 -12.20 -2.44
N PRO A 96 -10.62 -13.10 -3.15
CA PRO A 96 -11.76 -12.73 -3.98
C PRO A 96 -13.08 -12.54 -3.21
N ASN A 97 -13.13 -13.00 -1.95
CA ASN A 97 -14.32 -12.86 -1.11
C ASN A 97 -14.48 -11.39 -0.67
N PRO A 98 -15.72 -10.84 -0.63
CA PRO A 98 -15.94 -9.47 -0.17
C PRO A 98 -15.59 -9.31 1.32
N LEU A 99 -15.27 -8.08 1.74
CA LEU A 99 -15.01 -7.77 3.14
C LEU A 99 -16.29 -7.88 3.96
N GLN A 100 -16.28 -8.79 4.92
CA GLN A 100 -17.31 -8.92 5.95
C GLN A 100 -16.63 -8.90 7.32
N LYS A 101 -17.03 -7.95 8.17
CA LYS A 101 -16.36 -7.71 9.47
C LYS A 101 -16.36 -8.94 10.39
N PHE A 102 -17.38 -9.78 10.31
CA PHE A 102 -17.52 -10.98 11.14
C PHE A 102 -16.66 -12.16 10.67
N ASP A 103 -16.16 -12.15 9.43
CA ASP A 103 -15.41 -13.26 8.87
C ASP A 103 -13.89 -13.17 9.08
N LEU A 104 -13.39 -12.04 9.59
CA LEU A 104 -11.94 -11.83 9.72
C LEU A 104 -11.31 -12.82 10.69
N GLN A 105 -12.00 -13.19 11.77
CA GLN A 105 -11.56 -14.22 12.71
C GLN A 105 -11.50 -15.61 12.06
N GLN A 106 -12.46 -15.92 11.18
CA GLN A 106 -12.46 -17.17 10.42
C GLN A 106 -11.28 -17.24 9.47
N ASN A 107 -10.89 -16.12 8.81
CA ASN A 107 -9.70 -16.10 7.97
C ASN A 107 -8.43 -16.45 8.74
N LEU A 108 -8.28 -15.97 9.99
CA LEU A 108 -7.19 -16.37 10.88
C LEU A 108 -7.22 -17.87 11.16
N ASN A 109 -8.39 -18.46 11.44
CA ASN A 109 -8.54 -19.89 11.72
C ASN A 109 -8.14 -20.75 10.51
N VAL A 110 -8.48 -20.31 9.28
CA VAL A 110 -8.03 -20.97 8.05
C VAL A 110 -6.51 -20.90 7.91
N ALA A 111 -5.92 -19.73 8.16
CA ALA A 111 -4.47 -19.54 8.13
C ALA A 111 -3.76 -20.39 9.21
N LEU A 112 -4.34 -20.51 10.41
CA LEU A 112 -3.85 -21.36 11.47
C LEU A 112 -3.86 -22.84 11.05
N SER A 113 -4.95 -23.31 10.47
CA SER A 113 -5.05 -24.68 9.99
C SER A 113 -3.99 -24.97 8.92
N ALA A 114 -3.78 -24.05 7.98
CA ALA A 114 -2.76 -24.17 6.95
C ALA A 114 -1.32 -24.13 7.53
N LEU A 115 -1.07 -23.36 8.60
CA LEU A 115 0.22 -23.34 9.30
C LEU A 115 0.49 -24.69 9.98
N LEU A 116 -0.50 -25.26 10.66
CA LEU A 116 -0.38 -26.54 11.38
C LEU A 116 -0.16 -27.75 10.44
N GLU A 117 -0.46 -27.62 9.17
CA GLU A 117 -0.18 -28.66 8.15
C GLU A 117 1.25 -28.59 7.62
N GLN A 118 1.99 -27.53 7.91
CA GLN A 118 3.38 -27.44 7.45
C GLN A 118 4.26 -28.41 8.29
N PRO A 119 5.04 -29.28 7.63
CA PRO A 119 5.79 -30.34 8.31
C PRO A 119 6.92 -29.79 9.21
N GLU A 120 7.34 -28.55 8.97
CA GLU A 120 8.40 -27.90 9.74
C GLU A 120 7.94 -27.36 11.09
N ILE A 121 6.61 -27.25 11.33
CA ILE A 121 6.04 -26.53 12.48
C ILE A 121 5.90 -27.41 13.73
N ASP A 122 6.38 -26.88 14.85
CA ASP A 122 6.00 -27.36 16.19
C ASP A 122 4.62 -26.79 16.56
N ARG A 123 3.62 -27.67 16.56
CA ARG A 123 2.21 -27.30 16.79
C ARG A 123 1.92 -26.82 18.21
N THR A 124 2.86 -27.01 19.15
CA THR A 124 2.73 -26.58 20.55
C THR A 124 3.30 -25.20 20.81
N ARG A 125 4.12 -24.66 19.89
CA ARG A 125 4.79 -23.37 20.01
C ARG A 125 4.28 -22.38 18.96
N LEU A 126 3.15 -21.71 19.26
CA LEU A 126 2.48 -20.80 18.33
C LEU A 126 2.43 -19.38 18.88
N ALA A 127 2.55 -18.40 17.99
CA ALA A 127 2.43 -16.99 18.31
C ALA A 127 1.67 -16.23 17.22
N LEU A 128 1.19 -15.04 17.57
CA LEU A 128 0.44 -14.15 16.72
C LEU A 128 1.14 -12.80 16.60
N LEU A 129 1.15 -12.23 15.39
CA LEU A 129 1.55 -10.85 15.13
C LEU A 129 0.51 -10.20 14.22
N GLY A 130 0.07 -8.97 14.52
CA GLY A 130 -0.88 -8.26 13.67
C GLY A 130 -0.65 -6.77 13.65
N HIS A 131 -0.94 -6.15 12.51
CA HIS A 131 -0.84 -4.70 12.32
C HIS A 131 -2.23 -4.08 12.19
N SER A 132 -2.48 -2.95 12.86
CA SER A 132 -3.69 -2.15 12.73
C SER A 132 -4.97 -3.02 12.87
N MET A 133 -5.84 -3.12 11.87
CA MET A 133 -6.99 -4.03 11.85
C MET A 133 -6.60 -5.45 12.29
N GLY A 134 -5.52 -5.99 11.71
CA GLY A 134 -5.02 -7.33 12.06
C GLY A 134 -4.56 -7.46 13.51
N SER A 135 -4.12 -6.37 14.16
CA SER A 135 -3.74 -6.38 15.57
C SER A 135 -4.92 -6.67 16.51
N GLY A 136 -6.09 -6.11 16.20
CA GLY A 136 -7.32 -6.39 16.92
C GLY A 136 -7.74 -7.85 16.78
N ILE A 137 -7.63 -8.40 15.57
CA ILE A 137 -7.98 -9.79 15.27
C ILE A 137 -7.07 -10.76 16.02
N VAL A 138 -5.75 -10.55 16.00
CA VAL A 138 -4.80 -11.44 16.69
C VAL A 138 -4.91 -11.34 18.22
N MET A 139 -5.16 -10.15 18.78
CA MET A 139 -5.41 -10.00 20.20
C MET A 139 -6.70 -10.72 20.61
N SER A 140 -7.79 -10.58 19.84
CA SER A 140 -9.06 -11.26 20.11
C SER A 140 -8.91 -12.78 20.04
N ALA A 141 -8.24 -13.31 19.00
CA ALA A 141 -7.96 -14.73 18.87
C ALA A 141 -7.20 -15.31 20.07
N SER A 142 -6.19 -14.57 20.55
CA SER A 142 -5.39 -15.01 21.70
C SER A 142 -6.14 -14.88 23.02
N ILE A 143 -7.10 -13.96 23.14
CA ILE A 143 -7.98 -13.84 24.30
C ILE A 143 -8.99 -15.00 24.34
N GLU A 144 -9.56 -15.36 23.19
CA GLU A 144 -10.52 -16.46 23.06
C GLU A 144 -9.87 -17.84 23.25
N GLN A 145 -8.59 -17.99 22.88
CA GLN A 145 -7.83 -19.25 22.96
C GLN A 145 -6.50 -19.06 23.72
N PRO A 146 -6.52 -18.70 25.01
CA PRO A 146 -5.34 -18.26 25.75
C PRO A 146 -4.26 -19.31 25.89
N GLN A 147 -4.62 -20.63 25.86
CA GLN A 147 -3.65 -21.71 25.92
C GLN A 147 -3.01 -22.08 24.58
N ARG A 148 -3.50 -21.52 23.50
CA ARG A 148 -3.05 -21.90 22.16
C ARG A 148 -1.86 -21.07 21.67
N PHE A 149 -1.79 -19.81 22.07
CA PHE A 149 -0.79 -18.86 21.60
C PHE A 149 0.06 -18.36 22.77
N ALA A 150 1.34 -18.69 22.75
CA ALA A 150 2.28 -18.33 23.81
C ALA A 150 2.69 -16.83 23.79
N ALA A 151 2.52 -16.14 22.66
CA ALA A 151 2.78 -14.71 22.54
C ALA A 151 1.84 -14.04 21.54
N THR A 152 1.58 -12.74 21.79
CA THR A 152 0.84 -11.87 20.89
C THR A 152 1.58 -10.54 20.70
N ILE A 153 1.79 -10.14 19.45
CA ILE A 153 2.44 -8.87 19.11
C ILE A 153 1.43 -8.03 18.33
N ALA A 154 1.10 -6.85 18.84
CA ALA A 154 0.15 -5.92 18.25
C ALA A 154 0.88 -4.64 17.81
N VAL A 155 1.05 -4.46 16.49
CA VAL A 155 1.70 -3.28 15.88
C VAL A 155 0.63 -2.27 15.51
N SER A 156 0.79 -1.01 15.94
CA SER A 156 -0.22 0.05 15.81
C SER A 156 -1.61 -0.44 16.27
N PRO A 157 -1.75 -0.81 17.57
CA PRO A 157 -2.84 -1.63 18.05
C PRO A 157 -4.19 -0.94 17.96
N THR A 158 -5.21 -1.70 17.51
CA THR A 158 -6.62 -1.34 17.62
C THR A 158 -7.24 -1.86 18.94
N GLY A 159 -8.56 -1.88 19.06
CA GLY A 159 -9.24 -2.30 20.30
C GLY A 159 -9.26 -3.82 20.51
N ALA A 160 -9.04 -4.24 21.77
CA ALA A 160 -9.29 -5.59 22.24
C ALA A 160 -9.61 -5.55 23.76
N LYS A 161 -10.29 -6.59 24.29
CA LYS A 161 -10.63 -6.72 25.72
C LYS A 161 -9.47 -7.40 26.46
N VAL A 162 -8.31 -6.75 26.49
CA VAL A 162 -7.12 -7.29 27.18
C VAL A 162 -7.31 -7.27 28.69
N SER A 163 -6.66 -8.22 29.38
CA SER A 163 -6.63 -8.35 30.84
C SER A 163 -5.22 -8.76 31.30
N PRO A 164 -4.94 -8.76 32.63
CA PRO A 164 -3.67 -9.25 33.15
C PRO A 164 -3.36 -10.71 32.80
N GLN A 165 -4.38 -11.52 32.48
CA GLN A 165 -4.26 -12.94 32.16
C GLN A 165 -4.23 -13.22 30.64
N ALA A 166 -4.79 -12.33 29.80
CA ALA A 166 -4.90 -12.55 28.36
C ALA A 166 -4.83 -11.24 27.54
N PRO A 167 -4.15 -11.28 26.39
CA PRO A 167 -3.39 -12.36 25.75
C PRO A 167 -2.15 -12.78 26.55
N GLN A 168 -1.61 -13.99 26.33
CA GLN A 168 -0.29 -14.35 26.87
C GLN A 168 0.82 -13.53 26.19
N ASN A 169 1.84 -13.14 26.98
CA ASN A 169 3.04 -12.43 26.55
C ASN A 169 2.75 -11.38 25.47
N LEU A 170 2.05 -10.29 25.86
CA LEU A 170 1.59 -9.25 24.95
C LEU A 170 2.65 -8.18 24.77
N GLN A 171 3.15 -8.00 23.55
CA GLN A 171 3.92 -6.83 23.13
C GLN A 171 3.05 -5.89 22.27
N LEU A 172 3.05 -4.62 22.64
CA LEU A 172 2.42 -3.53 21.88
C LEU A 172 3.51 -2.70 21.21
N GLN A 173 3.34 -2.34 19.95
CA GLN A 173 4.27 -1.45 19.25
C GLN A 173 3.50 -0.31 18.59
N ALA A 174 4.04 0.92 18.62
CA ALA A 174 3.48 2.06 17.89
C ALA A 174 4.61 2.97 17.39
N GLY A 175 4.43 3.61 16.26
CA GLY A 175 5.37 4.60 15.73
C GLY A 175 5.32 5.91 16.54
N SER A 176 6.45 6.60 16.69
CA SER A 176 6.51 7.85 17.45
C SER A 176 5.65 8.97 16.84
N TRP A 177 5.24 8.86 15.60
CA TRP A 177 4.35 9.81 14.91
C TRP A 177 2.88 9.38 14.91
N GLU A 178 2.54 8.32 15.66
CA GLU A 178 1.19 7.77 15.78
C GLU A 178 0.53 8.09 17.13
N GLY A 179 0.36 9.36 17.47
CA GLY A 179 -0.12 9.78 18.81
C GLY A 179 -1.36 9.03 19.31
N ASN A 180 -2.36 8.81 18.46
CA ASN A 180 -3.58 8.07 18.84
C ASN A 180 -3.32 6.58 19.11
N PHE A 181 -2.43 5.94 18.33
CA PHE A 181 -2.06 4.54 18.55
C PHE A 181 -1.17 4.37 19.77
N ILE A 182 -0.28 5.33 20.07
CA ILE A 182 0.49 5.35 21.31
C ILE A 182 -0.45 5.42 22.51
N SER A 183 -1.39 6.36 22.51
CA SER A 183 -2.36 6.52 23.60
C SER A 183 -3.22 5.27 23.78
N ASN A 184 -3.65 4.64 22.70
CA ASN A 184 -4.39 3.39 22.75
C ASN A 184 -3.53 2.23 23.27
N ALA A 185 -2.26 2.12 22.85
CA ALA A 185 -1.32 1.12 23.32
C ALA A 185 -1.05 1.26 24.83
N GLN A 186 -0.91 2.50 25.32
CA GLN A 186 -0.76 2.79 26.76
C GLN A 186 -1.99 2.34 27.56
N ARG A 187 -3.20 2.61 27.04
CA ARG A 187 -4.47 2.17 27.65
C ARG A 187 -4.56 0.65 27.70
N LEU A 188 -4.19 -0.04 26.60
CA LEU A 188 -4.17 -1.51 26.54
C LEU A 188 -3.12 -2.10 27.50
N LEU A 189 -1.92 -1.51 27.57
CA LEU A 189 -0.88 -1.93 28.50
C LEU A 189 -1.34 -1.81 29.95
N ALA A 190 -1.96 -0.70 30.32
CA ALA A 190 -2.51 -0.51 31.66
C ALA A 190 -3.60 -1.55 31.99
N ALA A 191 -4.53 -1.82 31.07
CA ALA A 191 -5.55 -2.85 31.21
C ALA A 191 -4.97 -4.27 31.30
N ALA A 192 -3.80 -4.53 30.68
CA ALA A 192 -3.08 -5.78 30.74
C ALA A 192 -2.21 -5.94 32.01
N GLY A 193 -2.26 -4.99 32.96
CA GLY A 193 -1.52 -5.05 34.22
C GLY A 193 -0.18 -4.28 34.22
N GLY A 194 0.13 -3.50 33.19
CA GLY A 194 1.37 -2.72 33.09
C GLY A 194 2.55 -3.56 32.60
N ASN A 195 3.74 -2.93 32.53
CA ASN A 195 4.98 -3.60 32.10
C ASN A 195 5.35 -4.77 33.01
N ASN A 196 5.67 -5.90 32.41
CA ASN A 196 6.06 -7.13 33.11
C ASN A 196 6.97 -7.98 32.21
N THR A 197 7.96 -8.65 32.76
CA THR A 197 8.92 -9.50 32.04
C THR A 197 8.82 -10.98 32.39
N ASN A 198 7.73 -11.42 33.03
CA ASN A 198 7.54 -12.81 33.39
C ASN A 198 6.97 -13.61 32.22
N PHE A 199 7.85 -14.01 31.30
CA PHE A 199 7.52 -14.82 30.12
C PHE A 199 7.04 -16.22 30.51
N ALA A 200 7.63 -16.84 31.53
CA ALA A 200 7.29 -18.19 31.94
C ALA A 200 5.84 -18.31 32.46
N ALA A 201 5.34 -17.26 33.11
CA ALA A 201 3.94 -17.21 33.56
C ALA A 201 2.95 -16.78 32.47
N GLY A 202 3.42 -16.43 31.23
CA GLY A 202 2.59 -15.91 30.18
C GLY A 202 2.10 -14.47 30.42
N THR A 203 2.67 -13.76 31.40
CA THR A 203 2.22 -12.43 31.85
C THR A 203 3.18 -11.32 31.45
N ALA A 204 4.16 -11.59 30.58
CA ALA A 204 5.03 -10.53 30.07
C ALA A 204 4.25 -9.49 29.26
N ARG A 205 4.54 -8.21 29.50
CA ARG A 205 3.84 -7.05 28.91
C ARG A 205 4.83 -5.94 28.59
N GLU A 206 4.81 -5.40 27.38
CA GLU A 206 5.68 -4.31 26.98
C GLU A 206 5.00 -3.40 25.95
N LEU A 207 5.31 -2.10 26.01
CA LEU A 207 5.05 -1.16 24.92
C LEU A 207 6.37 -0.66 24.36
N VAL A 208 6.57 -0.86 23.04
CA VAL A 208 7.71 -0.33 22.28
C VAL A 208 7.23 0.83 21.41
N VAL A 209 7.73 2.05 21.70
CA VAL A 209 7.54 3.19 20.80
C VAL A 209 8.71 3.24 19.82
N VAL A 210 8.42 3.01 18.54
CA VAL A 210 9.42 2.96 17.48
C VAL A 210 9.67 4.38 16.95
N PRO A 211 10.89 4.93 17.03
CA PRO A 211 11.14 6.32 16.68
C PRO A 211 11.11 6.56 15.17
N ASN A 212 10.72 7.79 14.81
CA ASN A 212 10.77 8.35 13.45
C ASN A 212 9.97 7.55 12.39
N VAL A 213 8.91 6.88 12.81
CA VAL A 213 8.00 6.16 11.91
C VAL A 213 6.54 6.47 12.25
N GLU A 214 5.70 6.32 11.25
CA GLU A 214 4.25 6.44 11.30
C GLU A 214 3.58 5.07 11.00
N HIS A 215 2.28 5.06 10.82
CA HIS A 215 1.41 3.88 10.74
C HIS A 215 1.85 2.81 9.72
N ILE A 216 2.40 3.23 8.58
CA ILE A 216 2.83 2.31 7.52
C ILE A 216 4.33 2.06 7.55
N THR A 217 5.14 3.09 7.78
CA THR A 217 6.60 2.95 7.79
C THR A 217 7.13 2.13 8.96
N ILE A 218 6.37 1.98 10.05
CA ILE A 218 6.70 1.05 11.15
C ILE A 218 6.87 -0.38 10.65
N LEU A 219 6.14 -0.79 9.60
CA LEU A 219 6.20 -2.13 9.01
C LEU A 219 7.51 -2.44 8.29
N PHE A 220 8.29 -1.41 7.98
CA PHE A 220 9.60 -1.51 7.33
C PHE A 220 10.76 -1.14 8.28
N SER A 221 10.45 -0.91 9.57
CA SER A 221 11.43 -0.53 10.57
C SER A 221 12.21 -1.73 11.11
N ASP A 222 13.54 -1.69 10.96
CA ASP A 222 14.44 -2.67 11.59
C ASP A 222 14.19 -2.78 13.11
N ARG A 223 13.88 -1.66 13.76
CA ARG A 223 13.61 -1.61 15.20
C ARG A 223 12.34 -2.36 15.58
N SER A 224 11.28 -2.19 14.81
CA SER A 224 10.02 -2.91 15.00
C SER A 224 10.19 -4.41 14.79
N HIS A 225 10.89 -4.79 13.71
CA HIS A 225 11.18 -6.19 13.42
C HIS A 225 12.02 -6.86 14.53
N GLN A 226 13.07 -6.19 15.01
CA GLN A 226 13.95 -6.73 16.06
C GLN A 226 13.23 -6.79 17.41
N ALA A 227 12.37 -5.81 17.75
CA ALA A 227 11.55 -5.87 18.95
C ALA A 227 10.62 -7.10 18.95
N ALA A 228 9.95 -7.36 17.83
CA ALA A 228 9.10 -8.53 17.66
C ALA A 228 9.91 -9.84 17.77
N LEU A 229 11.06 -9.91 17.11
CA LEU A 229 11.95 -11.06 17.18
C LEU A 229 12.42 -11.34 18.61
N ASN A 230 12.91 -10.32 19.32
CA ASN A 230 13.39 -10.46 20.71
C ASN A 230 12.26 -10.92 21.64
N TRP A 231 11.04 -10.43 21.44
CA TRP A 231 9.88 -10.84 22.21
C TRP A 231 9.56 -12.33 22.04
N LEU A 232 9.58 -12.81 20.79
CA LEU A 232 9.35 -14.22 20.48
C LEU A 232 10.48 -15.10 21.00
N ASN A 233 11.75 -14.66 20.86
CA ASN A 233 12.89 -15.40 21.39
C ASN A 233 12.80 -15.58 22.92
N ASN A 234 12.43 -14.54 23.66
CA ASN A 234 12.21 -14.62 25.10
C ASN A 234 11.02 -15.54 25.45
N THR A 235 9.93 -15.49 24.66
CA THR A 235 8.76 -16.35 24.88
C THR A 235 9.09 -17.83 24.68
N PHE A 236 9.83 -18.17 23.63
CA PHE A 236 10.12 -19.56 23.27
C PHE A 236 11.48 -20.05 23.78
N ASN A 237 12.18 -19.24 24.57
CA ASN A 237 13.52 -19.52 25.09
C ASN A 237 14.49 -19.91 23.95
N GLN A 238 14.47 -19.15 22.85
CA GLN A 238 15.35 -19.36 21.72
C GLN A 238 16.54 -18.39 21.76
N SER A 239 17.74 -18.93 21.62
CA SER A 239 18.99 -18.13 21.54
C SER A 239 19.33 -17.69 20.12
N ASN A 240 18.46 -17.91 19.13
CA ASN A 240 18.68 -17.63 17.73
C ASN A 240 18.69 -16.12 17.45
N SER A 241 19.86 -15.50 17.59
CA SER A 241 20.07 -14.12 17.15
C SER A 241 20.36 -14.12 15.66
N SER A 242 19.37 -13.74 14.84
CA SER A 242 19.62 -13.43 13.45
C SER A 242 20.02 -11.96 13.32
N ASN A 243 21.22 -11.70 12.76
CA ASN A 243 21.64 -10.34 12.38
C ASN A 243 21.00 -9.87 11.08
N TYR A 244 20.05 -10.63 10.52
CA TYR A 244 19.38 -10.26 9.29
C TYR A 244 18.53 -9.02 9.49
N ARG A 245 18.67 -8.07 8.57
CA ARG A 245 17.83 -6.89 8.44
C ARG A 245 17.19 -6.88 7.06
N ASP A 246 15.89 -6.62 7.02
CA ASP A 246 15.18 -6.59 5.74
C ASP A 246 15.52 -5.33 4.94
N ARG A 247 16.29 -5.49 3.88
CA ARG A 247 16.70 -4.41 2.97
C ARG A 247 15.88 -4.35 1.68
N ARG A 248 14.79 -5.14 1.58
CA ARG A 248 14.01 -5.22 0.33
C ARG A 248 13.39 -3.88 -0.05
N MET A 249 12.96 -3.07 0.92
CA MET A 249 12.48 -1.70 0.63
C MET A 249 13.58 -0.78 0.10
N ALA A 250 14.83 -0.93 0.56
CA ALA A 250 15.94 -0.18 0.01
C ALA A 250 16.24 -0.57 -1.44
N TRP A 251 16.21 -1.88 -1.75
CA TRP A 251 16.31 -2.37 -3.14
C TRP A 251 15.16 -1.88 -4.01
N TYR A 252 13.94 -1.84 -3.49
CA TYR A 252 12.79 -1.26 -4.18
C TYR A 252 12.97 0.25 -4.45
N GLY A 253 13.46 1.00 -3.48
CA GLY A 253 13.79 2.41 -3.67
C GLY A 253 14.85 2.62 -4.78
N LEU A 254 15.92 1.83 -4.77
CA LEU A 254 16.93 1.85 -5.84
C LEU A 254 16.34 1.52 -7.21
N HIS A 255 15.45 0.53 -7.27
CA HIS A 255 14.72 0.16 -8.49
C HIS A 255 13.90 1.32 -9.04
N LEU A 256 13.12 2.01 -8.20
CA LEU A 256 12.32 3.16 -8.62
C LEU A 256 13.20 4.32 -9.14
N ILE A 257 14.29 4.64 -8.45
CA ILE A 257 15.26 5.65 -8.89
C ILE A 257 15.83 5.26 -10.25
N SER A 258 16.19 3.99 -10.42
CA SER A 258 16.75 3.47 -11.68
C SER A 258 15.78 3.59 -12.85
N TRP A 259 14.48 3.32 -12.62
CA TRP A 259 13.44 3.54 -13.62
C TRP A 259 13.23 5.01 -13.96
N LEU A 260 13.31 5.91 -12.99
CA LEU A 260 13.26 7.37 -13.25
C LEU A 260 14.44 7.80 -14.12
N LEU A 261 15.65 7.32 -13.87
CA LEU A 261 16.83 7.56 -14.70
C LEU A 261 16.64 7.01 -16.12
N LEU A 262 16.13 5.77 -16.24
CA LEU A 262 15.85 5.11 -17.52
C LEU A 262 14.84 5.92 -18.35
N ILE A 263 13.70 6.26 -17.73
CA ILE A 263 12.64 7.06 -18.38
C ILE A 263 13.20 8.42 -18.82
N GLY A 264 13.96 9.09 -17.96
CA GLY A 264 14.61 10.37 -18.29
C GLY A 264 15.59 10.25 -19.47
N ALA A 265 16.34 9.14 -19.56
CA ALA A 265 17.28 8.91 -20.67
C ALA A 265 16.58 8.60 -22.01
N ILE A 266 15.44 7.90 -21.99
CA ILE A 266 14.67 7.56 -23.22
C ILE A 266 13.70 8.66 -23.66
N ALA A 267 13.26 9.51 -22.74
CA ALA A 267 12.25 10.57 -22.93
C ALA A 267 12.46 11.43 -24.18
N PRO A 268 13.68 11.96 -24.47
CA PRO A 268 13.90 12.78 -25.67
C PRO A 268 13.64 12.06 -26.99
N SER A 269 13.66 10.73 -27.02
CA SER A 269 13.32 9.93 -28.20
C SER A 269 11.81 9.92 -28.50
N PHE A 270 10.98 10.21 -27.50
CA PHE A 270 9.52 10.20 -27.59
C PHE A 270 8.91 11.61 -27.65
N ALA A 271 9.63 12.64 -27.20
CA ALA A 271 9.16 14.03 -27.12
C ALA A 271 8.75 14.65 -28.47
N SER A 272 9.21 14.09 -29.59
CA SER A 272 8.87 14.57 -30.95
C SER A 272 7.64 13.87 -31.56
N TRP A 273 7.06 12.87 -30.88
CA TRP A 273 6.14 11.94 -31.53
C TRP A 273 4.68 12.37 -31.55
N ASP A 274 4.24 13.24 -30.63
CA ASP A 274 2.86 13.71 -30.62
C ASP A 274 2.77 15.18 -30.19
N LYS A 275 2.99 16.08 -31.15
CA LYS A 275 2.77 17.51 -30.95
C LYS A 275 1.35 17.88 -31.36
N SER A 276 0.36 17.54 -30.58
CA SER A 276 -0.97 18.10 -30.71
C SER A 276 -0.98 19.50 -30.09
N TYR A 277 -0.64 20.50 -30.89
CA TYR A 277 -0.69 21.89 -30.43
C TYR A 277 -2.14 22.31 -30.18
N LEU A 278 -2.52 22.42 -28.94
CA LEU A 278 -3.69 23.21 -28.56
C LEU A 278 -3.27 24.68 -28.44
N GLN A 279 -4.16 25.60 -28.89
CA GLN A 279 -4.00 27.00 -28.55
C GLN A 279 -3.90 27.15 -27.02
N LYS A 280 -2.98 27.99 -26.54
CA LYS A 280 -2.79 28.24 -25.09
C LYS A 280 -4.12 28.50 -24.41
N VAL A 281 -4.36 27.77 -23.33
CA VAL A 281 -5.50 28.02 -22.43
C VAL A 281 -5.18 29.27 -21.61
N HIS A 282 -6.14 30.17 -21.46
CA HIS A 282 -5.98 31.37 -20.65
C HIS A 282 -5.58 31.03 -19.23
N PHE A 283 -4.59 31.72 -18.69
CA PHE A 283 -4.01 31.46 -17.34
C PHE A 283 -5.09 31.32 -16.25
N ALA A 284 -6.04 32.26 -16.21
CA ALA A 284 -7.11 32.25 -15.19
C ALA A 284 -7.95 30.96 -15.24
N ARG A 285 -8.32 30.45 -16.43
CA ARG A 285 -9.14 29.23 -16.55
C ARG A 285 -8.45 27.98 -16.00
N ARG A 286 -7.12 27.90 -16.14
CA ARG A 286 -6.34 26.77 -15.60
C ARG A 286 -6.48 26.72 -14.08
N TRP A 287 -6.26 27.84 -13.38
CA TRP A 287 -6.25 27.94 -11.93
C TRP A 287 -7.65 27.97 -11.30
N VAL A 288 -8.59 28.71 -11.92
CA VAL A 288 -9.99 28.75 -11.46
C VAL A 288 -10.59 27.33 -11.56
N GLY A 289 -10.35 26.62 -12.65
CA GLY A 289 -10.82 25.25 -12.81
C GLY A 289 -10.25 24.31 -11.75
N LEU A 290 -8.95 24.37 -11.46
CA LEU A 290 -8.31 23.58 -10.42
C LEU A 290 -8.88 23.89 -9.02
N ALA A 291 -9.15 25.16 -8.71
CA ALA A 291 -9.67 25.58 -7.39
C ALA A 291 -11.15 25.20 -7.16
N ILE A 292 -11.98 25.28 -8.22
CA ILE A 292 -13.43 24.99 -8.15
C ILE A 292 -13.70 23.47 -8.19
N ALA A 293 -12.92 22.72 -8.94
CA ALA A 293 -13.12 21.30 -9.17
C ALA A 293 -13.37 20.47 -7.90
N PRO A 294 -12.56 20.55 -6.83
CA PRO A 294 -12.76 19.75 -5.61
C PRO A 294 -14.06 20.10 -4.88
N ILE A 295 -14.50 21.36 -4.94
CA ILE A 295 -15.75 21.80 -4.33
C ILE A 295 -16.93 21.10 -5.03
N ILE A 296 -16.95 21.11 -6.35
CA ILE A 296 -17.99 20.44 -7.13
C ILE A 296 -17.92 18.92 -6.97
N GLY A 297 -16.71 18.33 -6.89
CA GLY A 297 -16.53 16.91 -6.56
C GLY A 297 -17.19 16.54 -5.23
N THR A 298 -16.96 17.34 -4.19
CA THR A 298 -17.55 17.16 -2.86
C THR A 298 -19.08 17.34 -2.87
N ILE A 299 -19.59 18.40 -3.51
CA ILE A 299 -21.04 18.65 -3.63
C ILE A 299 -21.71 17.50 -4.37
N GLY A 300 -21.13 17.04 -5.49
CA GLY A 300 -21.64 15.91 -6.27
C GLY A 300 -21.77 14.63 -5.44
N LEU A 301 -20.74 14.26 -4.68
CA LEU A 301 -20.80 13.10 -3.77
C LEU A 301 -21.84 13.30 -2.66
N THR A 302 -21.89 14.49 -2.03
CA THR A 302 -22.84 14.78 -0.96
C THR A 302 -24.29 14.68 -1.45
N PHE A 303 -24.54 15.11 -2.69
CA PHE A 303 -25.85 14.97 -3.31
C PHE A 303 -26.20 13.50 -3.59
N LEU A 304 -25.28 12.75 -4.19
CA LEU A 304 -25.49 11.33 -4.53
C LEU A 304 -25.67 10.46 -3.28
N ASN A 305 -24.99 10.79 -2.18
CA ASN A 305 -25.11 10.05 -0.91
C ASN A 305 -26.53 10.02 -0.32
N ARG A 306 -27.44 10.87 -0.82
CA ARG A 306 -28.85 10.85 -0.43
C ARG A 306 -29.63 9.68 -1.03
N SER A 307 -29.14 9.10 -2.12
CA SER A 307 -29.85 8.09 -2.92
C SER A 307 -29.07 6.79 -3.09
N ILE A 308 -27.77 6.79 -2.92
CA ILE A 308 -26.91 5.62 -3.10
C ILE A 308 -25.90 5.51 -1.95
N GLU A 309 -25.58 4.28 -1.59
CA GLU A 309 -24.50 3.98 -0.65
C GLU A 309 -23.14 4.14 -1.34
N LEU A 310 -22.39 5.17 -0.94
CA LEU A 310 -21.11 5.50 -1.57
C LEU A 310 -19.96 4.63 -1.06
N GLU A 311 -20.04 4.09 0.16
CA GLU A 311 -18.96 3.34 0.78
C GLU A 311 -18.63 2.05 0.01
N SER A 312 -19.64 1.33 -0.47
CA SER A 312 -19.55 0.06 -1.20
C SER A 312 -19.68 0.19 -2.72
N LEU A 313 -19.75 1.43 -3.22
CA LEU A 313 -20.03 1.72 -4.62
C LEU A 313 -18.99 1.08 -5.56
N ALA A 314 -19.51 0.48 -6.63
CA ALA A 314 -18.72 -0.23 -7.65
C ALA A 314 -17.92 -1.43 -7.12
N GLY A 315 -18.31 -2.02 -5.98
CA GLY A 315 -17.70 -3.24 -5.47
C GLY A 315 -16.31 -3.07 -4.85
N VAL A 316 -15.91 -1.82 -4.59
CA VAL A 316 -14.64 -1.49 -3.89
C VAL A 316 -14.94 -0.46 -2.81
N GLN A 317 -14.59 -0.76 -1.58
CA GLN A 317 -14.79 0.16 -0.46
C GLN A 317 -14.14 1.53 -0.73
N VAL A 318 -14.92 2.59 -0.63
CA VAL A 318 -14.61 3.97 -0.97
C VAL A 318 -14.03 4.21 -2.38
N GLY A 319 -13.59 3.17 -3.10
CA GLY A 319 -12.93 3.31 -4.41
C GLY A 319 -13.87 3.88 -5.48
N GLY A 320 -15.14 3.44 -5.49
CA GLY A 320 -16.15 3.99 -6.39
C GLY A 320 -16.47 5.46 -6.10
N ALA A 321 -16.57 5.84 -4.82
CA ALA A 321 -16.76 7.23 -4.40
C ALA A 321 -15.57 8.11 -4.83
N ILE A 322 -14.34 7.62 -4.69
CA ILE A 322 -13.13 8.30 -5.18
C ILE A 322 -13.22 8.51 -6.69
N GLY A 323 -13.56 7.46 -7.46
CA GLY A 323 -13.74 7.55 -8.91
C GLY A 323 -14.77 8.63 -9.29
N LEU A 324 -15.94 8.65 -8.64
CA LEU A 324 -16.96 9.67 -8.88
C LEU A 324 -16.51 11.08 -8.51
N TRP A 325 -15.76 11.22 -7.40
CA TRP A 325 -15.19 12.52 -7.04
C TRP A 325 -14.28 13.05 -8.16
N PHE A 326 -13.39 12.19 -8.68
CA PHE A 326 -12.51 12.54 -9.80
C PHE A 326 -13.31 12.83 -11.08
N LEU A 327 -14.41 12.12 -11.32
CA LEU A 327 -15.29 12.35 -12.46
C LEU A 327 -15.92 13.76 -12.40
N PHE A 328 -16.55 14.12 -11.28
CA PHE A 328 -17.19 15.42 -11.13
C PHE A 328 -16.17 16.57 -11.12
N ALA A 329 -15.12 16.44 -10.34
CA ALA A 329 -14.07 17.43 -10.27
C ALA A 329 -13.37 17.62 -11.63
N GLY A 330 -13.00 16.52 -12.28
CA GLY A 330 -12.33 16.54 -13.59
C GLY A 330 -13.23 17.10 -14.70
N SER A 331 -14.48 16.70 -14.76
CA SER A 331 -15.43 17.19 -15.75
C SER A 331 -15.68 18.71 -15.58
N THR A 332 -15.78 19.18 -14.33
CA THR A 332 -15.87 20.61 -14.03
C THR A 332 -14.64 21.37 -14.52
N TRP A 333 -13.45 20.85 -14.21
CA TRP A 333 -12.21 21.49 -14.65
C TRP A 333 -12.11 21.53 -16.17
N LEU A 334 -12.43 20.43 -16.87
CA LEU A 334 -12.50 20.39 -18.35
C LEU A 334 -13.49 21.40 -18.93
N ALA A 335 -14.69 21.54 -18.34
CA ALA A 335 -15.69 22.50 -18.78
C ALA A 335 -15.18 23.94 -18.66
N ILE A 336 -14.50 24.29 -17.56
CA ILE A 336 -13.91 25.62 -17.35
C ILE A 336 -12.75 25.88 -18.32
N LEU A 337 -11.91 24.87 -18.60
CA LEU A 337 -10.84 24.99 -19.59
C LEU A 337 -11.40 25.27 -21.00
N GLY A 338 -12.57 24.71 -21.33
CA GLY A 338 -13.27 24.94 -22.60
C GLY A 338 -12.47 24.47 -23.83
N ARG A 339 -11.57 23.50 -23.64
CA ARG A 339 -10.71 22.95 -24.68
C ARG A 339 -10.69 21.44 -24.62
N PHE A 340 -10.88 20.79 -25.77
CA PHE A 340 -10.85 19.34 -25.90
C PHE A 340 -9.90 18.98 -27.05
N PRO A 341 -8.72 18.41 -26.78
CA PRO A 341 -7.83 17.93 -27.83
C PRO A 341 -8.46 16.71 -28.53
N ARG A 342 -8.22 16.57 -29.83
CA ARG A 342 -8.67 15.39 -30.56
C ARG A 342 -7.85 14.18 -30.12
N LEU A 343 -8.53 13.09 -29.75
CA LEU A 343 -7.89 11.81 -29.49
C LEU A 343 -7.46 11.18 -30.85
N SER A 344 -6.22 10.77 -30.93
CA SER A 344 -5.69 10.01 -32.08
C SER A 344 -5.37 8.57 -31.68
N LEU A 345 -5.40 7.64 -32.63
CA LEU A 345 -4.96 6.26 -32.39
C LEU A 345 -3.52 6.19 -31.89
N ARG A 346 -2.69 7.15 -32.33
CA ARG A 346 -1.30 7.29 -31.90
C ARG A 346 -1.22 7.69 -30.43
N SER A 347 -1.98 8.70 -29.99
CA SER A 347 -2.04 9.10 -28.58
C SER A 347 -2.56 7.98 -27.70
N LEU A 348 -3.53 7.20 -28.19
CA LEU A 348 -4.04 6.01 -27.48
C LEU A 348 -2.93 4.96 -27.31
N GLY A 349 -2.24 4.59 -28.39
CA GLY A 349 -1.15 3.60 -28.34
C GLY A 349 0.02 4.03 -27.44
N LEU A 350 0.43 5.29 -27.51
CA LEU A 350 1.48 5.85 -26.66
C LEU A 350 1.05 5.91 -25.19
N GLY A 351 -0.20 6.29 -24.91
CA GLY A 351 -0.76 6.32 -23.56
C GLY A 351 -0.81 4.93 -22.91
N LEU A 352 -1.24 3.91 -23.66
CA LEU A 352 -1.22 2.51 -23.24
C LEU A 352 0.23 2.02 -23.00
N GLY A 353 1.15 2.30 -23.92
CA GLY A 353 2.56 1.93 -23.76
C GLY A 353 3.20 2.56 -22.54
N LEU A 354 2.90 3.83 -22.28
CA LEU A 354 3.39 4.55 -21.11
C LEU A 354 2.78 4.01 -19.81
N PHE A 355 1.48 3.66 -19.80
CA PHE A 355 0.86 2.96 -18.67
C PHE A 355 1.58 1.65 -18.37
N VAL A 356 1.82 0.80 -19.37
CA VAL A 356 2.53 -0.47 -19.19
C VAL A 356 3.94 -0.25 -18.62
N LEU A 357 4.65 0.76 -19.11
CA LEU A 357 5.97 1.12 -18.60
C LEU A 357 5.94 1.51 -17.12
N LEU A 358 5.00 2.39 -16.74
CA LEU A 358 4.83 2.81 -15.33
C LEU A 358 4.34 1.66 -14.46
N TRP A 359 3.47 0.81 -14.98
CA TRP A 359 2.95 -0.38 -14.30
C TRP A 359 4.07 -1.37 -13.96
N ILE A 360 4.99 -1.62 -14.91
CA ILE A 360 6.17 -2.47 -14.68
C ILE A 360 7.14 -1.77 -13.72
N ALA A 361 7.47 -0.51 -13.96
CA ALA A 361 8.43 0.25 -13.17
C ALA A 361 8.05 0.32 -11.68
N PHE A 362 6.79 0.54 -11.38
CA PHE A 362 6.30 0.59 -10.00
C PHE A 362 5.95 -0.80 -9.47
N GLY A 363 5.14 -1.57 -10.19
CA GLY A 363 4.41 -2.68 -9.62
C GLY A 363 5.10 -4.03 -9.66
N ALA A 364 5.97 -4.29 -10.65
CA ALA A 364 6.58 -5.61 -10.79
C ALA A 364 7.40 -5.99 -9.55
N MET A 365 8.20 -5.07 -9.01
CA MET A 365 8.96 -5.31 -7.79
C MET A 365 8.10 -5.11 -6.53
N ALA A 366 7.15 -4.18 -6.52
CA ALA A 366 6.22 -3.99 -5.41
C ALA A 366 5.49 -5.29 -5.03
N GLN A 367 5.06 -6.08 -6.03
CA GLN A 367 4.39 -7.38 -5.86
C GLN A 367 5.16 -8.34 -4.96
N VAL A 368 6.47 -8.35 -5.03
CA VAL A 368 7.32 -9.28 -4.27
C VAL A 368 7.93 -8.66 -3.01
N VAL A 369 7.76 -7.34 -2.81
CA VAL A 369 8.31 -6.62 -1.67
C VAL A 369 7.26 -6.28 -0.63
N TRP A 370 6.14 -5.62 -1.03
CA TRP A 370 5.22 -5.04 -0.06
C TRP A 370 3.75 -4.89 -0.49
N LEU A 371 3.40 -4.98 -1.79
CA LEU A 371 2.07 -4.66 -2.29
C LEU A 371 1.53 -5.78 -3.18
N GLN A 372 0.28 -6.21 -2.95
CA GLN A 372 -0.43 -7.04 -3.93
C GLN A 372 -0.76 -6.17 -5.15
N TRP A 373 0.09 -6.25 -6.18
CA TRP A 373 -0.04 -5.44 -7.38
C TRP A 373 -0.86 -6.09 -8.49
N TRP A 374 -0.73 -7.41 -8.64
CA TRP A 374 -1.45 -8.14 -9.68
C TRP A 374 -2.91 -8.32 -9.30
N LEU A 375 -3.78 -7.75 -10.13
CA LEU A 375 -5.22 -7.83 -9.91
C LEU A 375 -5.74 -9.24 -10.21
N ILE A 376 -6.51 -9.77 -9.26
CA ILE A 376 -7.33 -10.97 -9.49
C ILE A 376 -8.49 -10.64 -10.45
N PRO A 377 -9.13 -11.62 -11.10
CA PRO A 377 -10.20 -11.38 -12.08
C PRO A 377 -11.31 -10.45 -11.57
N THR A 378 -11.71 -10.59 -10.30
CA THR A 378 -12.73 -9.73 -9.68
C THR A 378 -12.31 -8.27 -9.68
N ARG A 379 -11.08 -7.96 -9.27
CA ARG A 379 -10.52 -6.59 -9.24
C ARG A 379 -10.23 -6.04 -10.64
N LEU A 380 -9.82 -6.91 -11.56
CA LEU A 380 -9.55 -6.52 -12.95
C LEU A 380 -10.78 -5.95 -13.64
N LYS A 381 -11.99 -6.48 -13.34
CA LYS A 381 -13.25 -5.95 -13.86
C LYS A 381 -13.55 -4.53 -13.38
N LEU A 382 -13.04 -4.14 -12.21
CA LEU A 382 -13.27 -2.84 -11.60
C LEU A 382 -12.27 -1.78 -12.11
N TRP A 383 -11.12 -2.19 -12.60
CA TRP A 383 -10.05 -1.31 -13.03
C TRP A 383 -10.47 -0.30 -14.11
N LEU A 384 -11.03 -0.77 -15.23
CA LEU A 384 -11.38 0.11 -16.36
C LEU A 384 -12.47 1.12 -16.01
N PRO A 385 -13.58 0.76 -15.31
CA PRO A 385 -14.54 1.74 -14.79
C PRO A 385 -13.91 2.81 -13.89
N LEU A 386 -13.04 2.42 -12.95
CA LEU A 386 -12.34 3.35 -12.08
C LEU A 386 -11.38 4.27 -12.86
N ALA A 387 -10.64 3.72 -13.80
CA ALA A 387 -9.76 4.50 -14.67
C ALA A 387 -10.56 5.50 -15.53
N ALA A 388 -11.68 5.08 -16.11
CA ALA A 388 -12.55 5.95 -16.91
C ALA A 388 -13.13 7.11 -16.08
N ALA A 389 -13.54 6.85 -14.83
CA ALA A 389 -14.02 7.88 -13.92
C ALA A 389 -12.93 8.92 -13.58
N CYS A 390 -11.67 8.50 -13.47
CA CYS A 390 -10.55 9.39 -13.18
C CYS A 390 -10.02 10.15 -14.41
N LEU A 391 -10.31 9.68 -15.63
CA LEU A 391 -9.77 10.23 -16.87
C LEU A 391 -10.01 11.74 -17.06
N PRO A 392 -11.21 12.31 -16.77
CA PRO A 392 -11.45 13.74 -16.93
C PRO A 392 -10.49 14.62 -16.13
N TRP A 393 -10.16 14.25 -14.89
CA TRP A 393 -9.20 14.99 -14.07
C TRP A 393 -7.81 15.00 -14.70
N PHE A 394 -7.31 13.83 -15.11
CA PHE A 394 -5.97 13.73 -15.68
C PHE A 394 -5.88 14.38 -17.05
N LEU A 395 -6.97 14.40 -17.83
CA LEU A 395 -7.02 15.13 -19.10
C LEU A 395 -6.99 16.65 -18.85
N ALA A 396 -7.77 17.15 -17.89
CA ALA A 396 -7.74 18.55 -17.49
C ALA A 396 -6.34 18.97 -17.01
N SER A 397 -5.73 18.14 -16.16
CA SER A 397 -4.36 18.33 -15.68
C SER A 397 -3.34 18.38 -16.83
N GLY A 398 -3.43 17.45 -17.79
CA GLY A 398 -2.57 17.41 -18.95
C GLY A 398 -2.72 18.67 -19.83
N ILE A 399 -3.96 19.14 -20.08
CA ILE A 399 -4.23 20.36 -20.84
C ILE A 399 -3.69 21.60 -20.11
N ALA A 400 -3.93 21.68 -18.78
CA ALA A 400 -3.52 22.82 -17.97
C ALA A 400 -1.99 22.98 -17.90
N GLN A 401 -1.23 21.89 -18.02
CA GLN A 401 0.22 21.87 -17.89
C GLN A 401 0.97 21.89 -19.24
N GLN A 402 0.27 21.95 -20.38
CA GLN A 402 0.94 22.07 -21.68
C GLN A 402 1.80 23.34 -21.77
N GLU A 403 2.96 23.22 -22.39
CA GLU A 403 3.94 24.30 -22.59
C GLU A 403 4.40 25.04 -21.31
N THR A 404 4.28 24.39 -20.14
CA THR A 404 4.77 24.97 -18.88
C THR A 404 6.28 24.81 -18.74
N SER A 405 6.94 25.83 -18.20
CA SER A 405 8.35 25.78 -17.81
C SER A 405 8.59 24.81 -16.65
N ARG A 406 9.85 24.46 -16.39
CA ARG A 406 10.20 23.56 -15.25
C ARG A 406 9.77 24.14 -13.91
N GLY A 407 9.88 25.45 -13.69
CA GLY A 407 9.46 26.12 -12.47
C GLY A 407 7.93 26.09 -12.30
N GLU A 408 7.18 26.36 -13.39
CA GLU A 408 5.72 26.28 -13.38
C GLU A 408 5.23 24.84 -13.09
N ARG A 409 5.92 23.80 -13.57
CA ARG A 409 5.58 22.41 -13.28
C ARG A 409 5.71 22.06 -11.80
N PHE A 410 6.72 22.62 -11.11
CA PHE A 410 6.84 22.47 -9.66
C PHE A 410 5.65 23.12 -8.94
N ILE A 411 5.25 24.33 -9.36
CA ILE A 411 4.07 25.00 -8.81
C ILE A 411 2.80 24.18 -9.08
N TRP A 412 2.64 23.59 -10.26
CA TRP A 412 1.53 22.71 -10.61
C TRP A 412 1.51 21.44 -9.76
N TRP A 413 2.65 20.79 -9.54
CA TRP A 413 2.76 19.65 -8.65
C TRP A 413 2.30 19.97 -7.23
N PHE A 414 2.82 21.07 -6.67
CA PHE A 414 2.46 21.52 -5.33
C PHE A 414 0.97 21.85 -5.23
N ALA A 415 0.46 22.67 -6.14
CA ALA A 415 -0.94 23.11 -6.17
C ALA A 415 -1.91 21.92 -6.31
N GLN A 416 -1.65 21.02 -7.25
CA GLN A 416 -2.52 19.83 -7.41
C GLN A 416 -2.47 18.93 -6.18
N SER A 417 -1.30 18.73 -5.57
CA SER A 417 -1.18 17.96 -4.34
C SER A 417 -1.97 18.59 -3.20
N ALA A 418 -1.83 19.90 -2.99
CA ALA A 418 -2.55 20.64 -1.96
C ALA A 418 -4.09 20.63 -2.21
N ILE A 419 -4.51 20.81 -3.45
CA ILE A 419 -5.93 20.80 -3.85
C ILE A 419 -6.57 19.41 -3.71
N LEU A 420 -5.87 18.34 -4.05
CA LEU A 420 -6.36 16.96 -3.84
C LEU A 420 -6.48 16.66 -2.36
N ILE A 421 -5.47 16.99 -1.56
CA ILE A 421 -5.53 16.83 -0.10
C ILE A 421 -6.66 17.65 0.49
N GLY A 422 -6.74 18.97 0.19
CA GLY A 422 -7.78 19.84 0.69
C GLY A 422 -9.19 19.43 0.26
N GLY A 423 -9.37 18.99 -0.99
CA GLY A 423 -10.62 18.48 -1.54
C GLY A 423 -11.09 17.19 -0.85
N PHE A 424 -10.17 16.28 -0.55
CA PHE A 424 -10.50 15.06 0.19
C PHE A 424 -10.79 15.34 1.65
N LEU A 425 -10.06 16.23 2.32
CA LEU A 425 -10.37 16.69 3.68
C LEU A 425 -11.75 17.37 3.74
N LEU A 426 -12.07 18.20 2.75
CA LEU A 426 -13.40 18.80 2.61
C LEU A 426 -14.48 17.72 2.45
N THR A 427 -14.25 16.74 1.60
CA THR A 427 -15.18 15.61 1.39
C THR A 427 -15.39 14.83 2.68
N LEU A 428 -14.34 14.50 3.41
CA LEU A 428 -14.41 13.76 4.67
C LEU A 428 -15.14 14.53 5.78
N ASN A 429 -15.09 15.86 5.76
CA ASN A 429 -15.85 16.69 6.70
C ASN A 429 -17.36 16.58 6.46
N PHE A 430 -17.83 16.45 5.20
CA PHE A 430 -19.25 16.29 4.87
C PHE A 430 -19.72 14.83 4.82
N LEU A 431 -18.81 13.89 4.56
CA LEU A 431 -19.07 12.46 4.38
C LEU A 431 -18.08 11.62 5.22
N PRO A 432 -18.17 11.67 6.56
CA PRO A 432 -17.22 10.99 7.45
C PRO A 432 -17.22 9.47 7.30
N GLN A 433 -18.31 8.86 6.79
CA GLN A 433 -18.38 7.43 6.48
C GLN A 433 -17.38 7.01 5.39
N LEU A 434 -16.92 7.94 4.54
CA LEU A 434 -15.86 7.69 3.56
C LEU A 434 -14.46 7.80 4.19
N GLY A 435 -14.34 7.63 5.50
CA GLY A 435 -13.13 7.86 6.29
C GLY A 435 -11.86 7.25 5.68
N PHE A 436 -11.93 6.07 5.09
CA PHE A 436 -10.77 5.41 4.48
C PHE A 436 -10.18 6.13 3.24
N MET A 437 -10.84 7.15 2.70
CA MET A 437 -10.23 8.04 1.68
C MET A 437 -8.96 8.74 2.22
N PHE A 438 -8.81 8.91 3.55
CA PHE A 438 -7.63 9.52 4.15
C PHE A 438 -6.32 8.78 3.80
N LEU A 439 -6.38 7.47 3.47
CA LEU A 439 -5.22 6.68 3.08
C LEU A 439 -4.52 7.20 1.82
N LEU A 440 -5.24 7.94 0.96
CA LEU A 440 -4.65 8.54 -0.25
C LEU A 440 -3.96 9.88 0.02
N LEU A 441 -4.23 10.56 1.14
CA LEU A 441 -3.66 11.89 1.40
C LEU A 441 -2.13 11.91 1.33
N PRO A 442 -1.39 11.00 1.99
CA PRO A 442 0.07 10.96 1.88
C PRO A 442 0.55 10.43 0.52
N VAL A 443 -0.30 9.74 -0.23
CA VAL A 443 0.04 9.18 -1.54
C VAL A 443 -0.01 10.24 -2.65
N PHE A 444 -0.85 11.26 -2.55
CA PHE A 444 -1.02 12.26 -3.59
C PHE A 444 0.28 13.01 -3.95
N PRO A 445 1.09 13.56 -3.03
CA PRO A 445 2.29 14.29 -3.43
C PRO A 445 3.28 13.45 -4.26
N PRO A 446 3.71 12.24 -3.86
CA PRO A 446 4.61 11.43 -4.66
C PRO A 446 3.95 10.95 -5.97
N LEU A 447 2.66 10.60 -5.96
CA LEU A 447 1.95 10.17 -7.16
C LEU A 447 1.87 11.31 -8.18
N VAL A 448 1.40 12.50 -7.75
CA VAL A 448 1.31 13.68 -8.63
C VAL A 448 2.69 14.10 -9.14
N ALA A 449 3.76 13.92 -8.36
CA ALA A 449 5.13 14.16 -8.83
C ALA A 449 5.50 13.25 -10.01
N VAL A 450 5.25 11.95 -9.89
CA VAL A 450 5.50 10.98 -10.97
C VAL A 450 4.65 11.32 -12.21
N LEU A 451 3.36 11.62 -12.03
CA LEU A 451 2.46 11.97 -13.14
C LEU A 451 2.83 13.31 -13.80
N SER A 452 3.31 14.29 -13.04
CA SER A 452 3.82 15.55 -13.57
C SER A 452 5.11 15.38 -14.39
N LEU A 453 5.98 14.45 -13.99
CA LEU A 453 7.14 14.06 -14.79
C LEU A 453 6.72 13.43 -16.13
N VAL A 454 5.68 12.60 -16.11
CA VAL A 454 5.10 12.01 -17.34
C VAL A 454 4.63 13.10 -18.30
N VAL A 455 3.86 14.08 -17.81
CA VAL A 455 3.42 15.25 -18.61
C VAL A 455 4.62 16.02 -19.18
N ALA A 456 5.68 16.15 -18.34
CA ALA A 456 6.92 16.84 -18.75
C ALA A 456 7.65 16.16 -19.92
N ILE A 457 7.57 14.84 -20.00
CA ILE A 457 8.30 14.03 -20.97
C ILE A 457 7.59 13.95 -22.31
N VAL A 458 6.26 13.79 -22.29
CA VAL A 458 5.50 13.44 -23.49
C VAL A 458 4.84 14.66 -24.13
N ASP A 459 4.59 15.72 -23.36
CA ASP A 459 3.93 16.98 -23.77
C ASP A 459 2.63 16.79 -24.59
N SER A 460 1.93 15.68 -24.35
CA SER A 460 0.64 15.34 -24.95
C SER A 460 -0.40 15.10 -23.87
N ALA A 461 -1.47 15.89 -23.86
CA ALA A 461 -2.53 15.81 -22.86
C ALA A 461 -3.20 14.45 -22.83
N TRP A 462 -3.48 13.83 -23.99
CA TRP A 462 -4.11 12.51 -24.06
C TRP A 462 -3.19 11.39 -23.62
N VAL A 463 -1.92 11.40 -24.03
CA VAL A 463 -0.95 10.36 -23.65
C VAL A 463 -0.76 10.34 -22.12
N SER A 464 -0.55 11.51 -21.52
CA SER A 464 -0.40 11.64 -20.08
C SER A 464 -1.68 11.30 -19.33
N ALA A 465 -2.84 11.74 -19.81
CA ALA A 465 -4.14 11.46 -19.19
C ALA A 465 -4.47 9.97 -19.18
N LEU A 466 -4.30 9.28 -20.30
CA LEU A 466 -4.55 7.83 -20.40
C LEU A 466 -3.63 7.05 -19.48
N ALA A 467 -2.32 7.31 -19.55
CA ALA A 467 -1.36 6.61 -18.69
C ALA A 467 -1.65 6.84 -17.21
N SER A 468 -1.96 8.08 -16.81
CA SER A 468 -2.24 8.44 -15.41
C SER A 468 -3.57 7.86 -14.93
N ALA A 469 -4.63 7.94 -15.72
CA ALA A 469 -5.94 7.41 -15.36
C ALA A 469 -5.92 5.89 -15.22
N LEU A 470 -5.27 5.18 -16.15
CA LEU A 470 -5.12 3.73 -16.09
C LEU A 470 -4.31 3.29 -14.87
N LEU A 471 -3.20 3.99 -14.58
CA LEU A 471 -2.37 3.69 -13.41
C LEU A 471 -3.11 3.98 -12.09
N PHE A 472 -3.78 5.12 -12.00
CA PHE A 472 -4.51 5.49 -10.78
C PHE A 472 -5.72 4.58 -10.55
N GLY A 473 -6.48 4.25 -11.59
CA GLY A 473 -7.55 3.25 -11.52
C GLY A 473 -7.03 1.88 -11.07
N TRP A 474 -5.82 1.48 -11.53
CA TRP A 474 -5.16 0.26 -11.05
C TRP A 474 -4.83 0.31 -9.57
N ILE A 475 -4.28 1.44 -9.09
CA ILE A 475 -3.98 1.68 -7.68
C ILE A 475 -5.25 1.57 -6.83
N LEU A 476 -6.36 2.19 -7.26
CA LEU A 476 -7.66 2.10 -6.56
C LEU A 476 -8.16 0.65 -6.51
N ALA A 477 -8.11 -0.07 -7.63
CA ALA A 477 -8.55 -1.47 -7.70
C ALA A 477 -7.65 -2.42 -6.89
N ALA A 478 -6.35 -2.12 -6.75
CA ALA A 478 -5.41 -2.94 -5.98
C ALA A 478 -5.46 -2.65 -4.48
N GLY A 479 -5.58 -1.37 -4.10
CA GLY A 479 -5.35 -0.91 -2.73
C GLY A 479 -6.57 -0.98 -1.81
N PHE A 480 -7.78 -0.79 -2.32
CA PHE A 480 -8.98 -0.79 -1.47
C PHE A 480 -9.66 -2.16 -1.41
N PRO A 481 -10.30 -2.50 -0.27
CA PRO A 481 -10.99 -3.77 -0.12
C PRO A 481 -12.18 -3.93 -1.09
N LEU A 482 -12.45 -5.18 -1.50
CA LEU A 482 -13.70 -5.53 -2.17
C LEU A 482 -14.87 -5.44 -1.18
N SER A 483 -15.98 -4.86 -1.60
CA SER A 483 -17.22 -4.71 -0.83
C SER A 483 -18.29 -5.70 -1.24
#